data_dcb90f7bc4e3df0f19561afdf2ef1d01
#
_entry.id   dcb90f7bc4e3df0f19561afdf2ef1d01
#
_cell.length_a   1.000
_cell.length_b   1.000
_cell.length_c   1.000
_cell.angle_alpha   90.00
_cell.angle_beta   90.00
_cell.angle_gamma   90.00
#
_symmetry.space_group_name_H-M   'P 1'
#
loop_
_entity.id
_entity.type
_entity.pdbx_description
1 polymer ?
#
loop_
_entity_poly.entity_id
_entity_poly.type
_entity_poly.pdbx_seq_one_letter_code
_entity_poly.pdbx_strand_id
1 'polypeptide(L)'
;EEIHMDALIHKQSPDIAGAVERSRERRAGTVSVQSGLASGAGDQGIMIGYACDETSQLMPMPVVLANRIVRELSASRRSGYITGILPDGKAQVTVEYEDDRPARLDTVIVSCQHEKEKSLRKLEHEIREKVLRPALRMLPPDEDTKILINPSGRFVCGGLDADTGLTGRKLMVDTYGGLVPHGGGAFSGKDCSKVDRSGAYMARYIAKNMVAAGLASRCQVSLAYAIGVAQPVMVQVDTFGTGKICADDCLAAAIPLVFGLTPSQICDTLHLKRPIYRQSAVFGHFGRKEFPWEKTDKAEQLRDTVM
;
A
#
# COMPACT_ATOMS: atom_id res chain seq x y z
N GLU A 1 -26.38 15.68 -1.25
CA GLU A 1 -25.70 16.12 -2.47
C GLU A 1 -26.06 15.18 -3.59
N GLU A 2 -26.48 15.71 -4.73
CA GLU A 2 -26.74 14.93 -5.93
C GLU A 2 -25.41 14.75 -6.66
N ILE A 3 -24.96 13.50 -6.85
CA ILE A 3 -23.71 13.20 -7.54
C ILE A 3 -24.04 12.93 -9.01
N HIS A 4 -23.56 13.77 -9.90
CA HIS A 4 -23.59 13.52 -11.34
C HIS A 4 -22.41 12.67 -11.76
N MET A 5 -22.63 11.58 -12.50
CA MET A 5 -21.57 10.67 -12.95
C MET A 5 -21.56 10.54 -14.46
N ASP A 6 -20.41 10.83 -15.07
CA ASP A 6 -20.14 10.58 -16.46
C ASP A 6 -19.09 9.47 -16.63
N ALA A 7 -19.29 8.59 -17.61
CA ALA A 7 -18.34 7.53 -17.93
C ALA A 7 -17.87 7.66 -19.39
N LEU A 8 -16.56 7.91 -19.54
CA LEU A 8 -15.89 7.99 -20.83
C LEU A 8 -14.91 6.82 -20.96
N ILE A 9 -15.34 5.75 -21.64
CA ILE A 9 -14.52 4.54 -21.83
C ILE A 9 -14.17 4.39 -23.29
N HIS A 10 -12.88 4.25 -23.60
CA HIS A 10 -12.38 4.04 -24.97
C HIS A 10 -11.31 2.94 -25.00
N LYS A 11 -11.01 2.45 -26.22
CA LYS A 11 -9.98 1.43 -26.41
C LYS A 11 -8.58 2.03 -26.19
N GLN A 12 -7.68 1.20 -25.63
CA GLN A 12 -6.26 1.53 -25.52
C GLN A 12 -5.62 1.67 -26.91
N SER A 13 -4.54 2.46 -27.00
CA SER A 13 -3.71 2.56 -28.22
C SER A 13 -3.30 1.17 -28.72
N PRO A 14 -3.44 0.87 -30.02
CA PRO A 14 -3.03 -0.41 -30.60
C PRO A 14 -1.53 -0.72 -30.39
N ASP A 15 -0.67 0.29 -30.40
CA ASP A 15 0.77 0.12 -30.20
C ASP A 15 1.10 -0.34 -28.79
N ILE A 16 0.44 0.26 -27.77
CA ILE A 16 0.59 -0.14 -26.37
C ILE A 16 0.00 -1.54 -26.17
N ALA A 17 -1.18 -1.83 -26.70
CA ALA A 17 -1.81 -3.14 -26.60
C ALA A 17 -0.92 -4.22 -27.22
N GLY A 18 -0.37 -3.98 -28.42
CA GLY A 18 0.55 -4.89 -29.10
C GLY A 18 1.86 -5.15 -28.33
N ALA A 19 2.39 -4.15 -27.64
CA ALA A 19 3.60 -4.29 -26.82
C ALA A 19 3.34 -5.12 -25.54
N VAL A 20 2.13 -5.01 -24.94
CA VAL A 20 1.71 -5.77 -23.78
C VAL A 20 1.35 -7.22 -24.13
N GLU A 21 0.58 -7.42 -25.20
CA GLU A 21 0.13 -8.76 -25.63
C GLU A 21 1.25 -9.64 -26.16
N ARG A 22 2.29 -9.05 -26.75
CA ARG A 22 3.46 -9.76 -27.28
C ARG A 22 4.73 -9.13 -26.74
N SER A 23 5.34 -9.76 -25.75
CA SER A 23 6.63 -9.32 -25.20
C SER A 23 7.73 -9.23 -26.25
N ARG A 24 8.80 -8.54 -25.95
CA ARG A 24 10.01 -8.50 -26.77
C ARG A 24 10.53 -9.90 -27.06
N GLU A 25 10.55 -10.76 -26.04
CA GLU A 25 10.98 -12.14 -26.09
C GLU A 25 10.12 -12.96 -27.06
N ARG A 26 8.80 -12.77 -27.03
CA ARG A 26 7.89 -13.41 -27.98
C ARG A 26 8.02 -12.89 -29.39
N ARG A 27 8.21 -11.58 -29.58
CA ARG A 27 8.44 -10.97 -30.91
C ARG A 27 9.75 -11.43 -31.53
N ALA A 28 10.79 -11.71 -30.71
CA ALA A 28 12.05 -12.26 -31.15
C ALA A 28 11.98 -13.77 -31.47
N GLY A 29 10.82 -14.42 -31.25
CA GLY A 29 10.64 -15.86 -31.50
C GLY A 29 11.33 -16.79 -30.49
N THR A 30 11.81 -16.24 -29.37
CA THR A 30 12.54 -17.01 -28.35
C THR A 30 11.62 -17.74 -27.38
N VAL A 31 10.32 -17.41 -27.33
CA VAL A 31 9.36 -18.02 -26.42
C VAL A 31 8.02 -18.31 -27.08
N SER A 32 7.36 -19.40 -26.63
CA SER A 32 6.02 -19.78 -27.11
C SER A 32 4.91 -18.89 -26.55
N VAL A 33 3.73 -18.95 -27.16
CA VAL A 33 2.51 -18.22 -26.75
C VAL A 33 2.06 -18.64 -25.32
N GLN A 34 2.31 -19.86 -24.92
CA GLN A 34 1.93 -20.41 -23.60
C GLN A 34 2.99 -20.14 -22.51
N SER A 35 4.12 -19.55 -22.88
CA SER A 35 5.17 -19.20 -21.92
C SER A 35 4.71 -18.07 -20.98
N GLY A 36 5.11 -18.15 -19.72
CA GLY A 36 4.98 -17.02 -18.77
C GLY A 36 5.71 -15.74 -19.22
N LEU A 37 6.54 -15.83 -20.26
CA LEU A 37 7.25 -14.71 -20.88
C LEU A 37 6.51 -14.13 -22.11
N ALA A 38 5.30 -14.62 -22.43
CA ALA A 38 4.59 -14.22 -23.65
C ALA A 38 4.09 -12.76 -23.64
N SER A 39 3.75 -12.26 -22.47
CA SER A 39 3.26 -10.87 -22.27
C SER A 39 4.34 -9.98 -21.71
N GLY A 40 4.47 -8.76 -22.26
CA GLY A 40 5.40 -7.75 -21.76
C GLY A 40 4.82 -6.89 -20.66
N ALA A 41 5.67 -6.15 -19.95
CA ALA A 41 5.23 -5.16 -18.99
C ALA A 41 4.45 -4.03 -19.69
N GLY A 42 3.34 -3.61 -19.06
CA GLY A 42 2.46 -2.57 -19.61
C GLY A 42 2.99 -1.16 -19.46
N ASP A 43 4.09 -0.98 -18.73
CA ASP A 43 4.78 0.29 -18.55
C ASP A 43 6.23 0.04 -18.12
N GLN A 44 7.01 1.10 -18.06
CA GLN A 44 8.34 1.13 -17.48
C GLN A 44 8.29 1.79 -16.11
N GLY A 45 9.23 1.45 -15.21
CA GLY A 45 9.33 2.09 -13.91
C GLY A 45 9.96 1.20 -12.85
N ILE A 46 10.06 1.75 -11.64
CA ILE A 46 10.52 1.05 -10.45
C ILE A 46 9.34 0.88 -9.49
N MET A 47 9.11 -0.34 -9.03
CA MET A 47 8.07 -0.69 -8.09
C MET A 47 8.70 -1.09 -6.76
N ILE A 48 8.22 -0.48 -5.68
CA ILE A 48 8.78 -0.66 -4.33
C ILE A 48 7.81 -1.47 -3.47
N GLY A 49 8.34 -2.49 -2.81
CA GLY A 49 7.69 -3.20 -1.73
C GLY A 49 8.48 -3.05 -0.44
N TYR A 50 7.80 -2.98 0.69
CA TYR A 50 8.43 -2.86 1.99
C TYR A 50 7.70 -3.72 3.04
N ALA A 51 8.45 -4.21 4.02
CA ALA A 51 7.94 -4.85 5.22
C ALA A 51 8.89 -4.60 6.39
N CYS A 52 8.34 -4.57 7.61
CA CYS A 52 9.09 -4.51 8.85
C CYS A 52 8.36 -5.28 9.96
N ASP A 53 9.08 -5.70 10.98
CA ASP A 53 8.55 -6.51 12.09
C ASP A 53 7.94 -5.68 13.25
N GLU A 54 7.61 -4.40 12.99
CA GLU A 54 7.04 -3.48 13.99
C GLU A 54 5.61 -3.84 14.41
N THR A 55 4.85 -4.45 13.50
CA THR A 55 3.44 -4.81 13.71
C THR A 55 3.13 -6.21 13.18
N SER A 56 2.05 -6.81 13.65
CA SER A 56 1.60 -8.13 13.17
C SER A 56 1.24 -8.15 11.68
N GLN A 57 0.96 -6.98 11.09
CA GLN A 57 0.75 -6.82 9.66
C GLN A 57 2.06 -6.78 8.87
N LEU A 58 3.21 -6.73 9.54
CA LEU A 58 4.53 -6.46 8.97
C LEU A 58 4.53 -5.13 8.19
N MET A 59 3.96 -4.11 8.81
CA MET A 59 3.84 -2.73 8.31
C MET A 59 4.38 -1.76 9.36
N PRO A 60 4.84 -0.58 8.94
CA PRO A 60 5.27 0.47 9.85
C PRO A 60 4.17 0.91 10.83
N MET A 61 4.53 1.10 12.09
CA MET A 61 3.60 1.50 13.16
C MET A 61 2.78 2.75 12.82
N PRO A 62 3.36 3.88 12.36
CA PRO A 62 2.59 5.10 12.09
C PRO A 62 1.54 4.89 10.97
N VAL A 63 1.86 4.09 9.95
CA VAL A 63 0.93 3.78 8.85
C VAL A 63 -0.25 2.95 9.36
N VAL A 64 0.03 1.94 10.19
CA VAL A 64 -1.02 1.09 10.78
C VAL A 64 -1.94 1.92 11.68
N LEU A 65 -1.39 2.79 12.50
CA LEU A 65 -2.17 3.64 13.41
C LEU A 65 -3.01 4.65 12.64
N ALA A 66 -2.45 5.35 11.64
CA ALA A 66 -3.19 6.30 10.81
C ALA A 66 -4.37 5.61 10.07
N ASN A 67 -4.13 4.44 9.49
CA ASN A 67 -5.17 3.64 8.84
C ASN A 67 -6.24 3.15 9.82
N ARG A 68 -5.88 2.80 11.05
CA ARG A 68 -6.84 2.44 12.10
C ARG A 68 -7.74 3.61 12.45
N ILE A 69 -7.17 4.79 12.65
CA ILE A 69 -7.93 6.01 12.99
C ILE A 69 -8.99 6.29 11.93
N VAL A 70 -8.64 6.32 10.65
CA VAL A 70 -9.62 6.63 9.59
C VAL A 70 -10.66 5.51 9.41
N ARG A 71 -10.31 4.25 9.69
CA ARG A 71 -11.28 3.14 9.71
C ARG A 71 -12.27 3.27 10.85
N GLU A 72 -11.81 3.54 12.07
CA GLU A 72 -12.67 3.75 13.24
C GLU A 72 -13.58 4.97 13.04
N LEU A 73 -13.05 6.06 12.46
CA LEU A 73 -13.83 7.24 12.13
C LEU A 73 -14.95 6.89 11.13
N SER A 74 -14.62 6.18 10.06
CA SER A 74 -15.58 5.75 9.04
C SER A 74 -16.61 4.74 9.60
N ALA A 75 -16.19 3.83 10.47
CA ALA A 75 -17.07 2.88 11.14
C ALA A 75 -18.05 3.59 12.09
N SER A 76 -17.54 4.51 12.91
CA SER A 76 -18.34 5.31 13.85
C SER A 76 -19.39 6.16 13.13
N ARG A 77 -19.06 6.70 11.95
CA ARG A 77 -20.04 7.42 11.11
C ARG A 77 -21.12 6.49 10.58
N ARG A 78 -20.75 5.37 9.98
CA ARG A 78 -21.69 4.43 9.34
C ARG A 78 -22.62 3.75 10.32
N SER A 79 -22.14 3.48 11.53
CA SER A 79 -22.96 2.88 12.61
C SER A 79 -23.82 3.89 13.37
N GLY A 80 -23.63 5.20 13.16
CA GLY A 80 -24.25 6.24 13.98
C GLY A 80 -23.69 6.35 15.39
N TYR A 81 -22.55 5.68 15.68
CA TYR A 81 -21.89 5.73 16.99
C TYR A 81 -21.40 7.14 17.34
N ILE A 82 -21.00 7.90 16.32
CA ILE A 82 -20.79 9.35 16.40
C ILE A 82 -21.73 10.00 15.37
N THR A 83 -22.70 10.75 15.88
CA THR A 83 -23.65 11.48 15.03
C THR A 83 -23.07 12.83 14.59
N GLY A 84 -23.49 13.33 13.45
CA GLY A 84 -23.09 14.64 12.93
C GLY A 84 -21.63 14.71 12.43
N ILE A 85 -21.01 13.57 12.09
CA ILE A 85 -19.77 13.50 11.31
C ILE A 85 -20.06 13.09 9.88
N LEU A 86 -19.31 13.63 8.92
CA LEU A 86 -19.49 13.48 7.49
C LEU A 86 -18.34 12.65 6.88
N PRO A 87 -18.41 12.28 5.58
CA PRO A 87 -17.48 11.31 5.00
C PRO A 87 -16.02 11.71 4.90
N ASP A 88 -15.72 13.02 4.76
CA ASP A 88 -14.35 13.48 4.56
C ASP A 88 -13.57 13.48 5.87
N GLY A 89 -12.38 12.89 5.84
CA GLY A 89 -11.55 12.78 7.02
C GLY A 89 -10.11 12.40 6.69
N LYS A 90 -9.19 12.87 7.53
CA LYS A 90 -7.75 12.61 7.42
C LYS A 90 -7.19 12.26 8.80
N ALA A 91 -6.15 11.42 8.81
CA ALA A 91 -5.34 11.16 9.99
C ALA A 91 -3.86 11.21 9.64
N GLN A 92 -3.08 11.80 10.53
CA GLN A 92 -1.62 11.78 10.49
C GLN A 92 -1.10 11.34 11.85
N VAL A 93 -0.08 10.48 11.86
CA VAL A 93 0.54 9.97 13.08
C VAL A 93 2.05 10.12 12.96
N THR A 94 2.66 10.76 13.94
CA THR A 94 4.11 10.85 14.11
C THR A 94 4.51 9.98 15.29
N VAL A 95 5.46 9.07 15.06
CA VAL A 95 6.00 8.13 16.05
C VAL A 95 7.46 8.45 16.26
N GLU A 96 7.88 8.53 17.50
CA GLU A 96 9.28 8.60 17.89
C GLU A 96 9.86 7.18 17.89
N TYR A 97 11.07 7.05 17.37
CA TYR A 97 11.81 5.80 17.28
C TYR A 97 13.06 5.88 18.15
N GLU A 98 13.31 4.83 18.92
CA GLU A 98 14.56 4.59 19.62
C GLU A 98 15.14 3.26 19.15
N ASP A 99 16.43 3.24 18.82
CA ASP A 99 17.11 2.06 18.28
C ASP A 99 16.33 1.35 17.14
N ASP A 100 15.81 2.15 16.22
CA ASP A 100 14.99 1.68 15.08
C ASP A 100 13.67 0.98 15.48
N ARG A 101 13.18 1.19 16.70
CA ARG A 101 11.90 0.65 17.19
C ARG A 101 10.93 1.76 17.56
N PRO A 102 9.63 1.59 17.28
CA PRO A 102 8.63 2.55 17.74
C PRO A 102 8.64 2.67 19.27
N ALA A 103 8.94 3.85 19.80
CA ALA A 103 9.03 4.10 21.24
C ALA A 103 7.76 4.75 21.80
N ARG A 104 7.33 5.87 21.22
CA ARG A 104 6.15 6.61 21.67
C ARG A 104 5.45 7.38 20.54
N LEU A 105 4.20 7.78 20.82
CA LEU A 105 3.49 8.71 19.96
C LEU A 105 3.95 10.14 20.25
N ASP A 106 4.46 10.83 19.23
CA ASP A 106 4.74 12.26 19.32
C ASP A 106 3.50 13.10 19.03
N THR A 107 2.92 12.91 17.84
CA THR A 107 1.79 13.73 17.40
C THR A 107 0.74 12.90 16.66
N VAL A 108 -0.52 13.15 16.98
CA VAL A 108 -1.69 12.60 16.26
C VAL A 108 -2.57 13.75 15.78
N ILE A 109 -2.80 13.85 14.48
CA ILE A 109 -3.68 14.85 13.89
C ILE A 109 -4.87 14.14 13.25
N VAL A 110 -6.09 14.61 13.55
CA VAL A 110 -7.32 14.14 12.93
C VAL A 110 -8.11 15.31 12.39
N SER A 111 -8.43 15.30 11.11
CA SER A 111 -9.41 16.21 10.51
C SER A 111 -10.66 15.41 10.15
N CYS A 112 -11.81 15.88 10.59
CA CYS A 112 -13.09 15.22 10.40
C CYS A 112 -14.15 16.22 9.98
N GLN A 113 -14.74 16.02 8.80
CA GLN A 113 -15.88 16.79 8.32
C GLN A 113 -17.09 16.55 9.23
N HIS A 114 -17.83 17.62 9.54
CA HIS A 114 -18.97 17.55 10.45
C HIS A 114 -20.11 18.47 10.03
N GLU A 115 -21.31 18.18 10.51
CA GLU A 115 -22.50 19.02 10.34
C GLU A 115 -22.30 20.41 10.99
N LYS A 116 -22.99 21.40 10.44
CA LYS A 116 -22.88 22.80 10.89
C LYS A 116 -23.25 22.97 12.37
N GLU A 117 -24.19 22.20 12.86
CA GLU A 117 -24.71 22.22 14.23
C GLU A 117 -23.82 21.48 15.23
N LYS A 118 -22.87 20.66 14.74
CA LYS A 118 -21.98 19.90 15.61
C LYS A 118 -21.02 20.80 16.37
N SER A 119 -21.06 20.73 17.69
CA SER A 119 -20.11 21.45 18.55
C SER A 119 -18.69 20.86 18.40
N LEU A 120 -17.69 21.71 18.15
CA LEU A 120 -16.28 21.29 18.05
C LEU A 120 -15.79 20.60 19.34
N ARG A 121 -16.18 21.14 20.51
CA ARG A 121 -15.81 20.55 21.80
C ARG A 121 -16.39 19.13 21.96
N LYS A 122 -17.65 18.91 21.55
CA LYS A 122 -18.28 17.59 21.57
C LYS A 122 -17.63 16.67 20.55
N LEU A 123 -17.34 17.16 19.35
CA LEU A 123 -16.63 16.41 18.29
C LEU A 123 -15.26 15.93 18.77
N GLU A 124 -14.47 16.84 19.35
CA GLU A 124 -13.15 16.51 19.89
C GLU A 124 -13.22 15.42 20.97
N HIS A 125 -14.11 15.57 21.95
CA HIS A 125 -14.29 14.57 23.00
C HIS A 125 -14.71 13.22 22.42
N GLU A 126 -15.67 13.18 21.50
CA GLU A 126 -16.13 11.93 20.90
C GLU A 126 -15.03 11.25 20.04
N ILE A 127 -14.24 12.02 19.29
CA ILE A 127 -13.12 11.45 18.53
C ILE A 127 -12.05 10.89 19.47
N ARG A 128 -11.70 11.57 20.56
CA ARG A 128 -10.74 11.05 21.54
C ARG A 128 -11.19 9.72 22.12
N GLU A 129 -12.41 9.65 22.63
CA GLU A 129 -12.89 8.46 23.34
C GLU A 129 -13.30 7.32 22.40
N LYS A 130 -13.98 7.63 21.31
CA LYS A 130 -14.61 6.62 20.45
C LYS A 130 -13.76 6.19 19.24
N VAL A 131 -12.79 7.01 18.83
CA VAL A 131 -11.92 6.74 17.68
C VAL A 131 -10.47 6.52 18.10
N LEU A 132 -9.85 7.51 18.75
CA LEU A 132 -8.42 7.43 19.07
C LEU A 132 -8.11 6.37 20.12
N ARG A 133 -8.88 6.29 21.18
CA ARG A 133 -8.68 5.31 22.26
C ARG A 133 -8.65 3.86 21.75
N PRO A 134 -9.60 3.38 20.92
CA PRO A 134 -9.50 2.02 20.36
C PRO A 134 -8.43 1.89 19.27
N ALA A 135 -8.20 2.92 18.43
CA ALA A 135 -7.24 2.86 17.32
C ALA A 135 -5.78 2.79 17.79
N LEU A 136 -5.46 3.50 18.88
CA LEU A 136 -4.10 3.68 19.40
C LEU A 136 -3.68 2.66 20.47
N ARG A 137 -4.42 1.58 20.67
CA ARG A 137 -4.11 0.56 21.71
C ARG A 137 -2.73 -0.09 21.54
N MET A 138 -2.16 -0.11 20.34
CA MET A 138 -0.84 -0.72 20.09
C MET A 138 0.30 0.15 20.58
N LEU A 139 0.12 1.46 20.55
CA LEU A 139 1.03 2.46 21.06
C LEU A 139 0.17 3.59 21.67
N PRO A 140 -0.20 3.50 22.96
CA PRO A 140 -1.05 4.48 23.60
C PRO A 140 -0.38 5.85 23.70
N PRO A 141 -1.14 6.95 23.64
CA PRO A 141 -0.61 8.28 23.91
C PRO A 141 -0.17 8.40 25.38
N ASP A 142 0.88 9.14 25.60
CA ASP A 142 1.39 9.56 26.91
C ASP A 142 1.06 11.04 27.21
N GLU A 143 1.63 11.58 28.31
CA GLU A 143 1.39 12.97 28.75
C GLU A 143 1.96 14.01 27.76
N ASP A 144 3.03 13.65 27.03
CA ASP A 144 3.70 14.52 26.06
C ASP A 144 3.13 14.40 24.64
N THR A 145 2.24 13.44 24.39
CA THR A 145 1.64 13.23 23.08
C THR A 145 0.72 14.38 22.68
N LYS A 146 1.01 15.03 21.56
CA LYS A 146 0.18 16.09 20.98
C LYS A 146 -0.99 15.51 20.20
N ILE A 147 -2.22 15.74 20.64
CA ILE A 147 -3.43 15.30 19.91
C ILE A 147 -4.18 16.54 19.42
N LEU A 148 -4.21 16.70 18.10
CA LEU A 148 -4.84 17.82 17.40
C LEU A 148 -6.05 17.31 16.60
N ILE A 149 -7.25 17.75 16.98
CA ILE A 149 -8.51 17.41 16.30
C ILE A 149 -9.10 18.66 15.67
N ASN A 150 -9.28 18.64 14.34
CA ASN A 150 -9.72 19.79 13.56
C ASN A 150 -8.93 21.07 13.92
N PRO A 151 -7.58 21.07 13.85
CA PRO A 151 -6.77 22.22 14.27
C PRO A 151 -7.05 23.50 13.48
N SER A 152 -7.62 23.39 12.29
CA SER A 152 -8.07 24.52 11.48
C SER A 152 -9.43 25.08 11.92
N GLY A 153 -10.08 24.47 12.92
CA GLY A 153 -11.42 24.84 13.37
C GLY A 153 -12.53 24.06 12.65
N ARG A 154 -13.57 24.76 12.19
CA ARG A 154 -14.74 24.14 11.56
C ARG A 154 -14.40 23.53 10.21
N PHE A 155 -14.91 22.31 10.00
CA PHE A 155 -14.79 21.60 8.73
C PHE A 155 -16.17 21.10 8.28
N VAL A 156 -17.00 22.01 7.75
CA VAL A 156 -18.38 21.74 7.32
C VAL A 156 -18.45 21.45 5.84
N CYS A 157 -17.80 22.28 5.00
CA CYS A 157 -17.69 22.03 3.58
C CYS A 157 -16.53 21.06 3.34
N GLY A 158 -16.78 19.95 2.67
CA GLY A 158 -15.81 18.88 2.39
C GLY A 158 -16.22 18.05 1.16
N GLY A 159 -15.41 17.07 0.82
CA GLY A 159 -15.66 16.23 -0.35
C GLY A 159 -15.60 16.98 -1.67
N LEU A 160 -16.49 16.62 -2.60
CA LEU A 160 -16.49 17.17 -3.97
C LEU A 160 -16.79 18.67 -4.03
N ASP A 161 -17.52 19.21 -3.06
CA ASP A 161 -17.85 20.64 -3.01
C ASP A 161 -16.65 21.48 -2.54
N ALA A 162 -15.68 20.89 -1.86
CA ALA A 162 -14.54 21.61 -1.31
C ALA A 162 -13.29 21.52 -2.19
N ASP A 163 -13.00 20.37 -2.75
CA ASP A 163 -11.75 20.12 -3.46
C ASP A 163 -11.91 19.02 -4.52
N THR A 164 -11.13 19.14 -5.57
CA THR A 164 -11.07 18.17 -6.66
C THR A 164 -10.11 17.04 -6.31
N GLY A 165 -10.62 15.80 -6.29
CA GLY A 165 -9.83 14.59 -6.14
C GLY A 165 -9.55 13.91 -7.46
N LEU A 166 -8.34 13.37 -7.61
CA LEU A 166 -7.96 12.48 -8.71
C LEU A 166 -7.30 11.22 -8.15
N THR A 167 -7.54 10.09 -8.79
CA THR A 167 -6.86 8.83 -8.50
C THR A 167 -5.35 8.99 -8.69
N GLY A 168 -4.55 8.46 -7.76
CA GLY A 168 -3.09 8.49 -7.83
C GLY A 168 -2.43 9.80 -7.35
N ARG A 169 -3.16 10.67 -6.64
CA ARG A 169 -2.59 11.88 -6.01
C ARG A 169 -2.23 11.71 -4.53
N LYS A 170 -2.34 10.49 -3.97
CA LYS A 170 -2.04 10.20 -2.57
C LYS A 170 -1.19 8.92 -2.44
N LEU A 171 -0.12 8.82 -3.23
CA LEU A 171 0.72 7.63 -3.33
C LEU A 171 1.31 7.18 -1.99
N MET A 172 1.72 8.12 -1.13
CA MET A 172 2.25 7.82 0.19
C MET A 172 1.18 7.25 1.12
N VAL A 173 -0.06 7.75 1.03
CA VAL A 173 -1.21 7.22 1.77
C VAL A 173 -1.58 5.82 1.28
N ASP A 174 -1.47 5.56 -0.02
CA ASP A 174 -1.75 4.26 -0.61
C ASP A 174 -0.73 3.18 -0.19
N THR A 175 0.48 3.58 0.19
CA THR A 175 1.62 2.68 0.44
C THR A 175 2.13 2.72 1.89
N TYR A 176 3.30 3.31 2.13
CA TYR A 176 4.03 3.20 3.40
C TYR A 176 4.19 4.52 4.16
N GLY A 177 3.37 5.54 3.86
CA GLY A 177 3.35 6.81 4.59
C GLY A 177 4.61 7.68 4.43
N GLY A 178 5.44 7.41 3.42
CA GLY A 178 6.68 8.16 3.18
C GLY A 178 7.91 7.63 3.91
N LEU A 179 7.81 6.47 4.56
CA LEU A 179 8.96 5.83 5.24
C LEU A 179 9.99 5.21 4.29
N VAL A 180 9.57 4.87 3.08
CA VAL A 180 10.44 4.34 2.02
C VAL A 180 10.13 5.06 0.70
N PRO A 181 11.04 5.01 -0.27
CA PRO A 181 10.82 5.57 -1.61
C PRO A 181 9.55 5.02 -2.27
N HIS A 182 9.02 5.77 -3.23
CA HIS A 182 7.93 5.34 -4.10
C HIS A 182 8.35 5.51 -5.57
N GLY A 183 8.04 4.52 -6.41
CA GLY A 183 8.39 4.55 -7.83
C GLY A 183 7.55 5.52 -8.69
N GLY A 184 6.53 6.16 -8.10
CA GLY A 184 5.68 7.15 -8.76
C GLY A 184 4.42 6.61 -9.42
N GLY A 185 4.28 5.29 -9.58
CA GLY A 185 3.13 4.66 -10.22
C GLY A 185 1.90 4.56 -9.31
N ALA A 186 0.77 5.10 -9.75
CA ALA A 186 -0.51 4.95 -9.07
C ALA A 186 -1.09 3.53 -9.26
N PHE A 187 -1.84 3.04 -8.28
CA PHE A 187 -2.44 1.69 -8.31
C PHE A 187 -3.88 1.70 -8.82
N SER A 188 -4.77 2.39 -8.12
CA SER A 188 -6.19 2.43 -8.45
C SER A 188 -6.43 2.99 -9.85
N GLY A 189 -7.41 2.44 -10.59
CA GLY A 189 -7.67 2.77 -11.98
C GLY A 189 -6.87 1.95 -13.00
N LYS A 190 -5.83 1.22 -12.58
CA LYS A 190 -5.03 0.33 -13.44
C LYS A 190 -5.45 -1.13 -13.27
N ASP A 191 -5.50 -1.88 -14.36
CA ASP A 191 -5.67 -3.33 -14.35
C ASP A 191 -4.34 -4.05 -14.01
N CYS A 192 -4.40 -5.36 -13.84
CA CYS A 192 -3.23 -6.16 -13.41
C CYS A 192 -2.12 -6.32 -14.47
N SER A 193 -2.34 -5.91 -15.71
CA SER A 193 -1.27 -5.87 -16.74
C SER A 193 -0.30 -4.71 -16.51
N LYS A 194 -0.70 -3.71 -15.72
CA LYS A 194 0.12 -2.55 -15.40
C LYS A 194 1.01 -2.85 -14.20
N VAL A 195 2.32 -2.94 -14.45
CA VAL A 195 3.33 -3.30 -13.43
C VAL A 195 3.42 -2.28 -12.30
N ASP A 196 3.03 -1.01 -12.51
CA ASP A 196 2.90 -0.04 -11.43
C ASP A 196 2.06 -0.59 -10.26
N ARG A 197 1.01 -1.34 -10.57
CA ARG A 197 0.15 -1.97 -9.59
C ARG A 197 0.60 -3.38 -9.27
N SER A 198 0.66 -4.27 -10.24
CA SER A 198 0.97 -5.69 -10.04
C SER A 198 2.40 -5.90 -9.53
N GLY A 199 3.38 -5.17 -10.05
CA GLY A 199 4.77 -5.22 -9.61
C GLY A 199 4.96 -4.70 -8.18
N ALA A 200 4.27 -3.61 -7.80
CA ALA A 200 4.30 -3.11 -6.43
C ALA A 200 3.66 -4.10 -5.44
N TYR A 201 2.58 -4.79 -5.82
CA TYR A 201 1.97 -5.83 -5.00
C TYR A 201 2.90 -7.05 -4.86
N MET A 202 3.58 -7.44 -5.94
CA MET A 202 4.57 -8.52 -5.88
C MET A 202 5.77 -8.11 -5.02
N ALA A 203 6.29 -6.91 -5.16
CA ALA A 203 7.39 -6.40 -4.34
C ALA A 203 7.01 -6.39 -2.84
N ARG A 204 5.77 -5.99 -2.49
CA ARG A 204 5.23 -6.11 -1.12
C ARG A 204 5.16 -7.56 -0.66
N TYR A 205 4.65 -8.46 -1.51
CA TYR A 205 4.54 -9.88 -1.19
C TYR A 205 5.91 -10.49 -0.89
N ILE A 206 6.92 -10.17 -1.69
CA ILE A 206 8.30 -10.63 -1.51
C ILE A 206 8.87 -10.06 -0.20
N ALA A 207 8.84 -8.74 0.00
CA ALA A 207 9.35 -8.10 1.20
C ALA A 207 8.71 -8.66 2.48
N LYS A 208 7.40 -8.91 2.44
CA LYS A 208 6.67 -9.50 3.56
C LYS A 208 7.10 -10.92 3.86
N ASN A 209 7.32 -11.76 2.85
CA ASN A 209 7.83 -13.11 3.02
C ASN A 209 9.28 -13.13 3.52
N MET A 210 10.14 -12.17 3.12
CA MET A 210 11.51 -12.00 3.66
C MET A 210 11.49 -11.76 5.17
N VAL A 211 10.67 -10.83 5.64
CA VAL A 211 10.56 -10.51 7.07
C VAL A 211 9.89 -11.67 7.83
N ALA A 212 8.83 -12.26 7.28
CA ALA A 212 8.15 -13.42 7.89
C ALA A 212 9.05 -14.66 7.98
N ALA A 213 9.97 -14.85 7.02
CA ALA A 213 11.00 -15.89 7.06
C ALA A 213 12.07 -15.65 8.12
N GLY A 214 12.11 -14.47 8.75
CA GLY A 214 13.11 -14.06 9.71
C GLY A 214 14.48 -13.75 9.08
N LEU A 215 14.53 -13.48 7.78
CA LEU A 215 15.77 -13.16 7.06
C LEU A 215 16.25 -11.74 7.34
N ALA A 216 15.34 -10.82 7.66
CA ALA A 216 15.62 -9.45 8.07
C ALA A 216 14.50 -8.93 8.98
N SER A 217 14.77 -7.89 9.76
CA SER A 217 13.74 -7.17 10.53
C SER A 217 13.03 -6.10 9.69
N ARG A 218 13.72 -5.57 8.67
CA ARG A 218 13.19 -4.63 7.67
C ARG A 218 13.66 -5.07 6.30
N CYS A 219 12.82 -4.94 5.30
CA CYS A 219 13.16 -5.31 3.94
C CYS A 219 12.43 -4.43 2.94
N GLN A 220 13.19 -3.77 2.06
CA GLN A 220 12.70 -3.13 0.85
C GLN A 220 13.07 -3.99 -0.35
N VAL A 221 12.13 -4.19 -1.25
CA VAL A 221 12.35 -4.85 -2.54
C VAL A 221 12.03 -3.86 -3.64
N SER A 222 12.96 -3.69 -4.56
CA SER A 222 12.79 -2.85 -5.76
C SER A 222 12.80 -3.71 -7.01
N LEU A 223 11.74 -3.63 -7.81
CA LEU A 223 11.60 -4.29 -9.10
C LEU A 223 11.53 -3.22 -10.19
N ALA A 224 12.42 -3.27 -11.18
CA ALA A 224 12.36 -2.38 -12.33
C ALA A 224 11.92 -3.12 -13.58
N TYR A 225 11.01 -2.51 -14.33
CA TYR A 225 10.50 -3.05 -15.60
C TYR A 225 10.76 -2.06 -16.73
N ALA A 226 10.89 -2.63 -17.95
CA ALA A 226 10.88 -1.88 -19.20
C ALA A 226 9.62 -2.24 -20.00
N ILE A 227 8.96 -1.25 -20.61
CA ILE A 227 7.74 -1.48 -21.39
C ILE A 227 7.96 -2.54 -22.47
N GLY A 228 7.04 -3.48 -22.56
CA GLY A 228 7.09 -4.56 -23.56
C GLY A 228 8.12 -5.67 -23.28
N VAL A 229 8.88 -5.61 -22.18
CA VAL A 229 9.80 -6.67 -21.73
C VAL A 229 9.11 -7.50 -20.64
N ALA A 230 9.22 -8.83 -20.70
CA ALA A 230 8.53 -9.71 -19.77
C ALA A 230 9.23 -9.79 -18.41
N GLN A 231 10.54 -9.95 -18.39
CA GLN A 231 11.33 -10.03 -17.16
C GLN A 231 11.64 -8.63 -16.59
N PRO A 232 11.70 -8.49 -15.25
CA PRO A 232 12.25 -7.26 -14.68
C PRO A 232 13.71 -7.07 -15.11
N VAL A 233 14.10 -5.82 -15.34
CA VAL A 233 15.49 -5.46 -15.70
C VAL A 233 16.36 -5.27 -14.45
N MET A 234 15.76 -5.17 -13.27
CA MET A 234 16.45 -5.10 -11.99
C MET A 234 15.59 -5.74 -10.88
N VAL A 235 16.25 -6.47 -10.01
CA VAL A 235 15.73 -6.95 -8.72
C VAL A 235 16.74 -6.55 -7.65
N GLN A 236 16.34 -5.75 -6.69
CA GLN A 236 17.20 -5.28 -5.61
C GLN A 236 16.52 -5.47 -4.26
N VAL A 237 17.31 -5.80 -3.26
CA VAL A 237 16.91 -5.88 -1.85
C VAL A 237 17.74 -4.87 -1.06
N ASP A 238 17.11 -4.23 -0.07
CA ASP A 238 17.77 -3.45 0.97
C ASP A 238 17.16 -3.86 2.31
N THR A 239 17.96 -4.44 3.18
CA THR A 239 17.55 -4.82 4.53
C THR A 239 17.85 -3.74 5.56
N PHE A 240 18.39 -2.59 5.15
CA PHE A 240 18.79 -1.50 6.04
C PHE A 240 19.77 -1.97 7.16
N GLY A 241 20.65 -2.91 6.81
CA GLY A 241 21.60 -3.51 7.75
C GLY A 241 20.98 -4.50 8.75
N THR A 242 19.71 -4.88 8.60
CA THR A 242 19.02 -5.84 9.48
C THR A 242 19.02 -7.28 8.97
N GLY A 243 19.72 -7.55 7.87
CA GLY A 243 19.92 -8.90 7.32
C GLY A 243 20.59 -9.83 8.33
N LYS A 244 20.08 -11.07 8.44
CA LYS A 244 20.49 -12.00 9.51
C LYS A 244 21.29 -13.21 9.03
N ILE A 245 21.15 -13.60 7.76
CA ILE A 245 21.69 -14.86 7.24
C ILE A 245 22.73 -14.61 6.17
N CYS A 246 22.47 -13.75 5.21
CA CYS A 246 23.37 -13.42 4.11
C CYS A 246 23.22 -11.95 3.69
N ALA A 247 24.10 -11.49 2.81
CA ALA A 247 24.07 -10.13 2.25
C ALA A 247 22.83 -9.89 1.37
N ASP A 248 22.46 -8.62 1.18
CA ASP A 248 21.28 -8.21 0.40
C ASP A 248 21.32 -8.72 -1.05
N ASP A 249 22.49 -8.79 -1.68
CA ASP A 249 22.68 -9.36 -3.01
C ASP A 249 22.33 -10.86 -3.08
N CYS A 250 22.64 -11.61 -2.02
CA CYS A 250 22.24 -13.01 -1.90
C CYS A 250 20.72 -13.16 -1.78
N LEU A 251 20.09 -12.32 -0.97
CA LEU A 251 18.63 -12.27 -0.86
C LEU A 251 17.97 -11.89 -2.19
N ALA A 252 18.54 -10.93 -2.92
CA ALA A 252 18.06 -10.53 -4.24
C ALA A 252 18.17 -11.66 -5.26
N ALA A 253 19.28 -12.42 -5.24
CA ALA A 253 19.47 -13.59 -6.13
C ALA A 253 18.48 -14.74 -5.84
N ALA A 254 18.02 -14.90 -4.62
CA ALA A 254 17.03 -15.93 -4.24
C ALA A 254 15.62 -15.60 -4.74
N ILE A 255 15.28 -14.33 -4.94
CA ILE A 255 13.92 -13.92 -5.34
C ILE A 255 13.44 -14.61 -6.62
N PRO A 256 14.15 -14.58 -7.75
CA PRO A 256 13.67 -15.21 -8.98
C PRO A 256 13.60 -16.75 -8.93
N LEU A 257 14.22 -17.37 -7.93
CA LEU A 257 14.13 -18.83 -7.71
C LEU A 257 12.82 -19.24 -7.02
N VAL A 258 12.21 -18.31 -6.28
CA VAL A 258 10.99 -18.54 -5.47
C VAL A 258 9.75 -17.89 -6.08
N PHE A 259 9.91 -16.73 -6.72
CA PHE A 259 8.81 -15.88 -7.20
C PHE A 259 8.85 -15.71 -8.72
N GLY A 260 7.70 -15.89 -9.35
CA GLY A 260 7.51 -15.52 -10.75
C GLY A 260 7.34 -14.02 -10.89
N LEU A 261 8.24 -13.37 -11.63
CA LEU A 261 8.33 -11.91 -11.70
C LEU A 261 7.78 -11.32 -13.01
N THR A 262 7.37 -12.13 -13.97
CA THR A 262 6.73 -11.60 -15.19
C THR A 262 5.31 -11.12 -14.90
N PRO A 263 4.75 -10.14 -15.65
CA PRO A 263 3.40 -9.66 -15.42
C PRO A 263 2.34 -10.76 -15.34
N SER A 264 2.43 -11.78 -16.21
CA SER A 264 1.51 -12.92 -16.22
C SER A 264 1.67 -13.79 -14.97
N GLN A 265 2.91 -14.12 -14.58
CA GLN A 265 3.18 -14.90 -13.37
C GLN A 265 2.72 -14.18 -12.10
N ILE A 266 2.91 -12.87 -12.02
CA ILE A 266 2.41 -12.05 -10.91
C ILE A 266 0.89 -12.10 -10.84
N CYS A 267 0.21 -11.90 -11.98
CA CYS A 267 -1.26 -11.96 -12.05
C CYS A 267 -1.79 -13.32 -11.60
N ASP A 268 -1.15 -14.40 -11.98
CA ASP A 268 -1.57 -15.76 -11.64
C ASP A 268 -1.27 -16.07 -10.16
N THR A 269 -0.05 -15.77 -9.68
CA THR A 269 0.36 -16.00 -8.28
C THR A 269 -0.52 -15.24 -7.28
N LEU A 270 -0.77 -13.99 -7.55
CA LEU A 270 -1.57 -13.12 -6.67
C LEU A 270 -3.07 -13.12 -7.03
N HIS A 271 -3.49 -13.94 -8.01
CA HIS A 271 -4.87 -14.04 -8.48
C HIS A 271 -5.52 -12.69 -8.80
N LEU A 272 -4.78 -11.80 -9.48
CA LEU A 272 -5.17 -10.41 -9.70
C LEU A 272 -6.30 -10.20 -10.73
N LYS A 273 -6.72 -11.23 -11.45
CA LYS A 273 -7.84 -11.17 -12.39
C LYS A 273 -9.22 -11.24 -11.70
N ARG A 274 -9.26 -11.45 -10.37
CA ARG A 274 -10.48 -11.46 -9.57
C ARG A 274 -10.96 -10.05 -9.25
N PRO A 275 -12.27 -9.82 -8.96
CA PRO A 275 -12.83 -8.50 -8.65
C PRO A 275 -12.54 -8.07 -7.19
N ILE A 276 -11.25 -7.91 -6.84
CA ILE A 276 -10.78 -7.58 -5.48
C ILE A 276 -10.48 -6.09 -5.28
N TYR A 277 -10.55 -5.29 -6.33
CA TYR A 277 -10.01 -3.93 -6.36
C TYR A 277 -10.84 -2.86 -5.64
N ARG A 278 -12.16 -3.04 -5.53
CA ARG A 278 -13.03 -2.11 -4.80
C ARG A 278 -12.57 -1.92 -3.35
N GLN A 279 -12.19 -3.00 -2.70
CA GLN A 279 -11.74 -2.95 -1.31
C GLN A 279 -10.36 -2.27 -1.15
N SER A 280 -9.50 -2.36 -2.17
CA SER A 280 -8.17 -1.73 -2.12
C SER A 280 -8.18 -0.22 -2.35
N ALA A 281 -9.29 0.36 -2.82
CA ALA A 281 -9.40 1.79 -3.13
C ALA A 281 -9.53 2.70 -1.89
N VAL A 282 -9.60 2.14 -0.69
CA VAL A 282 -9.71 2.88 0.57
C VAL A 282 -8.79 2.28 1.63
N PHE A 283 -8.29 3.12 2.55
CA PHE A 283 -7.48 2.73 3.72
C PHE A 283 -6.14 2.07 3.38
N GLY A 284 -5.50 2.49 2.31
CA GLY A 284 -4.24 1.95 1.83
C GLY A 284 -4.36 0.57 1.17
N HIS A 285 -3.34 0.21 0.41
CA HIS A 285 -3.30 -1.05 -0.34
C HIS A 285 -2.60 -2.18 0.43
N PHE A 286 -1.86 -1.87 1.49
CA PHE A 286 -1.03 -2.82 2.23
C PHE A 286 -1.44 -3.00 3.68
N GLY A 287 -0.98 -4.11 4.31
CA GLY A 287 -1.22 -4.43 5.70
C GLY A 287 -2.59 -5.03 6.00
N ARG A 288 -3.34 -5.51 5.00
CA ARG A 288 -4.66 -6.10 5.15
C ARG A 288 -4.71 -7.56 4.68
N LYS A 289 -4.95 -8.46 5.62
CA LYS A 289 -4.87 -9.93 5.44
C LYS A 289 -5.79 -10.51 4.35
N GLU A 290 -6.85 -9.79 3.97
CA GLU A 290 -7.78 -10.19 2.92
C GLU A 290 -7.18 -10.14 1.52
N PHE A 291 -6.06 -9.45 1.33
CA PHE A 291 -5.42 -9.34 0.03
C PHE A 291 -4.38 -10.44 -0.20
N PRO A 292 -4.29 -10.99 -1.43
CA PRO A 292 -3.36 -12.09 -1.73
C PRO A 292 -1.88 -11.71 -1.57
N TRP A 293 -1.51 -10.46 -1.80
CA TRP A 293 -0.14 -9.96 -1.61
C TRP A 293 0.27 -9.76 -0.14
N GLU A 294 -0.63 -10.06 0.79
CA GLU A 294 -0.35 -10.03 2.23
C GLU A 294 -0.12 -11.44 2.83
N LYS A 295 -0.11 -12.48 2.01
CA LYS A 295 0.23 -13.84 2.46
C LYS A 295 1.71 -13.98 2.74
N THR A 296 2.05 -14.94 3.61
CA THR A 296 3.44 -15.29 3.99
C THR A 296 3.74 -16.76 3.68
N ASP A 297 3.05 -17.31 2.70
CA ASP A 297 3.07 -18.71 2.30
C ASP A 297 4.35 -19.14 1.53
N LYS A 298 5.24 -18.21 1.24
CA LYS A 298 6.56 -18.43 0.64
C LYS A 298 7.73 -18.27 1.61
N ALA A 299 7.45 -17.97 2.88
CA ALA A 299 8.50 -17.68 3.86
C ALA A 299 9.43 -18.86 4.12
N GLU A 300 8.88 -20.07 4.26
CA GLU A 300 9.66 -21.30 4.46
C GLU A 300 10.51 -21.60 3.21
N GLN A 301 9.88 -21.64 2.02
CA GLN A 301 10.59 -21.89 0.77
C GLN A 301 11.73 -20.88 0.54
N LEU A 302 11.51 -19.60 0.87
CA LEU A 302 12.52 -18.57 0.72
C LEU A 302 13.69 -18.77 1.69
N ARG A 303 13.40 -19.15 2.93
CA ARG A 303 14.42 -19.49 3.93
C ARG A 303 15.29 -20.66 3.44
N ASP A 304 14.69 -21.75 2.98
CA ASP A 304 15.41 -22.92 2.50
C ASP A 304 16.27 -22.64 1.26
N THR A 305 15.86 -21.66 0.44
CA THR A 305 16.63 -21.25 -0.76
C THR A 305 17.88 -20.45 -0.40
N VAL A 306 17.87 -19.76 0.74
CA VAL A 306 18.96 -18.87 1.19
C VAL A 306 19.93 -19.57 2.13
N MET A 307 19.49 -20.60 2.85
CA MET A 307 20.31 -21.45 3.75
C MET A 307 21.08 -22.52 2.98
#